data_4e146eebca9681fd468ff18cea25c089
#
_entry.id   4e146eebca9681fd468ff18cea25c089
#
_cell.length_a   1.000
_cell.length_b   1.000
_cell.length_c   1.000
_cell.angle_alpha   90.00
_cell.angle_beta   90.00
_cell.angle_gamma   90.00
#
_symmetry.space_group_name_H-M   'P 1'
#
loop_
_entity.id
_entity.type
_entity.pdbx_description
1 polymer ?
#
loop_
_entity_poly.entity_id
_entity_poly.type
_entity_poly.pdbx_seq_one_letter_code
_entity_poly.pdbx_strand_id
1 'polypeptide(L)'
;MLETLLSNRTVSVLWEALPRILSAGLTMTIPLTLVSFTLAMVLAVAVALVQYAKVPVLSQLARFYIWVIRGTPLLVQLFIIFYGLPSAGIMLDAFPAAVITFAFNEGAYCAETMRGALESVPQGQLEAGYCVGMSWWQIMRRIVLPQALRTAVPALSNSLIGMIKDTSLASNITVAELFMAGQRVAARTYIFLPIYCEVAVVYLLFCTVITKLQAVLEHRLNARGFQ
;
A
#
# COMPACT_ATOMS: atom_id res chain seq x y z
N MET A 1 -5.86 -38.11 1.73
CA MET A 1 -5.60 -36.65 1.64
C MET A 1 -5.90 -36.10 0.23
N LEU A 2 -5.36 -36.64 -0.85
CA LEU A 2 -5.69 -36.21 -2.23
C LEU A 2 -7.15 -36.50 -2.63
N GLU A 3 -7.71 -37.66 -2.27
CA GLU A 3 -9.12 -37.97 -2.53
C GLU A 3 -10.11 -37.06 -1.83
N THR A 4 -9.79 -36.56 -0.62
CA THR A 4 -10.60 -35.57 0.10
C THR A 4 -10.51 -34.17 -0.53
N LEU A 5 -9.38 -33.83 -1.15
CA LEU A 5 -9.18 -32.55 -1.86
C LEU A 5 -9.95 -32.51 -3.18
N LEU A 6 -10.13 -33.64 -3.84
CA LEU A 6 -10.82 -33.78 -5.14
C LEU A 6 -12.24 -34.33 -5.01
N SER A 7 -12.80 -34.40 -3.78
CA SER A 7 -14.19 -34.85 -3.60
C SER A 7 -15.17 -33.90 -4.33
N ASN A 8 -16.25 -34.45 -4.91
CA ASN A 8 -17.30 -33.65 -5.55
C ASN A 8 -17.83 -32.53 -4.64
N ARG A 9 -17.87 -32.77 -3.32
CA ARG A 9 -18.25 -31.78 -2.33
C ARG A 9 -17.26 -30.61 -2.27
N THR A 10 -15.94 -30.88 -2.28
CA THR A 10 -14.93 -29.80 -2.24
C THR A 10 -15.01 -28.94 -3.49
N VAL A 11 -15.14 -29.55 -4.65
CA VAL A 11 -15.26 -28.83 -5.93
C VAL A 11 -16.52 -27.94 -5.96
N SER A 12 -17.66 -28.46 -5.50
CA SER A 12 -18.90 -27.66 -5.44
C SER A 12 -18.78 -26.47 -4.49
N VAL A 13 -18.14 -26.65 -3.31
CA VAL A 13 -17.91 -25.57 -2.35
C VAL A 13 -16.99 -24.50 -2.93
N LEU A 14 -15.91 -24.86 -3.62
CA LEU A 14 -15.03 -23.90 -4.28
C LEU A 14 -15.78 -23.09 -5.34
N TRP A 15 -16.58 -23.78 -6.18
CA TRP A 15 -17.35 -23.09 -7.22
C TRP A 15 -18.37 -22.07 -6.65
N GLU A 16 -18.99 -22.39 -5.51
CA GLU A 16 -19.90 -21.48 -4.81
C GLU A 16 -19.18 -20.35 -4.04
N ALA A 17 -17.95 -20.60 -3.57
CA ALA A 17 -17.15 -19.65 -2.83
C ALA A 17 -16.54 -18.58 -3.73
N LEU A 18 -16.07 -18.95 -4.92
CA LEU A 18 -15.36 -18.08 -5.84
C LEU A 18 -16.07 -16.73 -6.13
N PRO A 19 -17.36 -16.69 -6.49
CA PRO A 19 -18.05 -15.42 -6.73
C PRO A 19 -18.11 -14.53 -5.48
N ARG A 20 -18.24 -15.11 -4.28
CA ARG A 20 -18.28 -14.39 -3.00
C ARG A 20 -16.92 -13.79 -2.66
N ILE A 21 -15.85 -14.56 -2.83
CA ILE A 21 -14.48 -14.13 -2.61
C ILE A 21 -14.11 -13.02 -3.60
N LEU A 22 -14.43 -13.19 -4.88
CA LEU A 22 -14.19 -12.18 -5.93
C LEU A 22 -14.98 -10.88 -5.66
N SER A 23 -16.26 -11.00 -5.30
CA SER A 23 -17.08 -9.81 -5.01
C SER A 23 -16.56 -9.05 -3.80
N ALA A 24 -16.17 -9.73 -2.71
CA ALA A 24 -15.56 -9.11 -1.55
C ALA A 24 -14.21 -8.43 -1.90
N GLY A 25 -13.42 -9.06 -2.76
CA GLY A 25 -12.20 -8.47 -3.30
C GLY A 25 -12.46 -7.16 -4.04
N LEU A 26 -13.43 -7.16 -4.96
CA LEU A 26 -13.76 -5.98 -5.77
C LEU A 26 -14.45 -4.87 -4.98
N THR A 27 -15.32 -5.20 -4.03
CA THR A 27 -16.15 -4.22 -3.31
C THR A 27 -15.53 -3.72 -2.00
N MET A 28 -14.58 -4.46 -1.43
CA MET A 28 -13.93 -4.10 -0.16
C MET A 28 -12.41 -4.01 -0.28
N THR A 29 -11.71 -5.06 -0.74
CA THR A 29 -10.23 -5.06 -0.83
C THR A 29 -9.73 -3.95 -1.74
N ILE A 30 -10.26 -3.85 -2.96
CA ILE A 30 -9.80 -2.83 -3.92
C ILE A 30 -10.13 -1.40 -3.44
N PRO A 31 -11.37 -1.05 -3.01
CA PRO A 31 -11.63 0.28 -2.45
C PRO A 31 -10.77 0.61 -1.22
N LEU A 32 -10.61 -0.33 -0.29
CA LEU A 32 -9.76 -0.15 0.88
C LEU A 32 -8.32 0.18 0.48
N THR A 33 -7.76 -0.58 -0.45
CA THR A 33 -6.42 -0.34 -0.99
C THR A 33 -6.30 1.03 -1.64
N LEU A 34 -7.21 1.37 -2.55
CA LEU A 34 -7.12 2.62 -3.32
C LEU A 34 -7.28 3.86 -2.43
N VAL A 35 -8.25 3.86 -1.51
CA VAL A 35 -8.45 4.98 -0.59
C VAL A 35 -7.26 5.13 0.35
N SER A 36 -6.81 4.03 0.98
CA SER A 36 -5.68 4.06 1.90
C SER A 36 -4.39 4.48 1.19
N PHE A 37 -4.12 3.94 0.00
CA PHE A 37 -2.92 4.28 -0.76
C PHE A 37 -2.92 5.73 -1.24
N THR A 38 -4.07 6.25 -1.66
CA THR A 38 -4.17 7.66 -2.05
C THR A 38 -3.85 8.59 -0.88
N LEU A 39 -4.39 8.31 0.31
CA LEU A 39 -4.09 9.08 1.53
C LEU A 39 -2.63 8.89 1.96
N ALA A 40 -2.10 7.66 1.86
CA ALA A 40 -0.69 7.38 2.11
C ALA A 40 0.23 8.21 1.20
N MET A 41 -0.09 8.30 -0.09
CA MET A 41 0.69 9.09 -1.05
C MET A 41 0.68 10.60 -0.73
N VAL A 42 -0.48 11.16 -0.36
CA VAL A 42 -0.57 12.56 0.08
C VAL A 42 0.32 12.80 1.30
N LEU A 43 0.22 11.93 2.31
CA LEU A 43 1.04 12.02 3.51
C LEU A 43 2.54 11.84 3.20
N ALA A 44 2.88 10.87 2.36
CA ALA A 44 4.25 10.57 1.97
C ALA A 44 4.92 11.75 1.26
N VAL A 45 4.23 12.41 0.32
CA VAL A 45 4.74 13.59 -0.37
C VAL A 45 5.00 14.72 0.63
N ALA A 46 4.05 15.01 1.53
CA ALA A 46 4.21 16.04 2.53
C ALA A 46 5.41 15.79 3.46
N VAL A 47 5.51 14.56 3.98
CA VAL A 47 6.60 14.12 4.88
C VAL A 47 7.96 14.13 4.16
N ALA A 48 8.05 13.62 2.93
CA ALA A 48 9.28 13.60 2.15
C ALA A 48 9.78 15.02 1.83
N LEU A 49 8.89 15.92 1.44
CA LEU A 49 9.24 17.32 1.14
C LEU A 49 9.72 18.06 2.40
N VAL A 50 9.06 17.88 3.53
CA VAL A 50 9.49 18.45 4.82
C VAL A 50 10.90 17.98 5.20
N GLN A 51 11.19 16.69 5.03
CA GLN A 51 12.52 16.15 5.33
C GLN A 51 13.58 16.66 4.34
N TYR A 52 13.26 16.68 3.04
CA TYR A 52 14.16 17.15 2.00
C TYR A 52 14.49 18.64 2.14
N ALA A 53 13.48 19.46 2.45
CA ALA A 53 13.66 20.90 2.71
C ALA A 53 14.35 21.20 4.04
N LYS A 54 14.59 20.18 4.89
CA LYS A 54 15.25 20.30 6.20
C LYS A 54 14.61 21.34 7.13
N VAL A 55 13.26 21.46 7.09
CA VAL A 55 12.52 22.36 7.98
C VAL A 55 12.71 21.90 9.44
N PRO A 56 13.35 22.70 10.34
CA PRO A 56 13.95 22.17 11.56
C PRO A 56 13.02 21.34 12.45
N VAL A 57 11.92 21.91 12.93
CA VAL A 57 10.99 21.21 13.84
C VAL A 57 10.20 20.12 13.10
N LEU A 58 9.67 20.44 11.92
CA LEU A 58 8.85 19.50 11.13
C LEU A 58 9.66 18.29 10.68
N SER A 59 10.93 18.43 10.33
CA SER A 59 11.80 17.30 10.00
C SER A 59 12.04 16.36 11.18
N GLN A 60 12.08 16.88 12.41
CA GLN A 60 12.20 16.04 13.60
C GLN A 60 10.90 15.25 13.84
N LEU A 61 9.74 15.91 13.74
CA LEU A 61 8.44 15.26 13.84
C LEU A 61 8.25 14.19 12.76
N ALA A 62 8.63 14.50 11.53
CA ALA A 62 8.59 13.55 10.41
C ALA A 62 9.47 12.31 10.67
N ARG A 63 10.68 12.50 11.17
CA ARG A 63 11.58 11.39 11.56
C ARG A 63 11.02 10.56 12.70
N PHE A 64 10.44 11.20 13.71
CA PHE A 64 9.78 10.51 14.83
C PHE A 64 8.60 9.67 14.34
N TYR A 65 7.73 10.26 13.51
CA TYR A 65 6.63 9.53 12.88
C TYR A 65 7.10 8.29 12.12
N ILE A 66 8.09 8.45 11.23
CA ILE A 66 8.62 7.34 10.44
C ILE A 66 9.25 6.28 11.35
N TRP A 67 10.00 6.70 12.37
CA TRP A 67 10.63 5.78 13.31
C TRP A 67 9.60 4.93 14.08
N VAL A 68 8.54 5.54 14.60
CA VAL A 68 7.47 4.85 15.34
C VAL A 68 6.73 3.88 14.41
N ILE A 69 6.28 4.37 13.28
CA ILE A 69 5.41 3.59 12.37
C ILE A 69 6.17 2.42 11.74
N ARG A 70 7.41 2.63 11.30
CA ARG A 70 8.22 1.55 10.70
C ARG A 70 8.84 0.62 11.75
N GLY A 71 8.88 1.04 13.00
CA GLY A 71 9.37 0.25 14.14
C GLY A 71 8.31 -0.63 14.81
N THR A 72 7.03 -0.54 14.39
CA THR A 72 5.93 -1.28 15.00
C THR A 72 5.16 -2.11 13.96
N PRO A 73 4.63 -3.30 14.33
CA PRO A 73 3.87 -4.13 13.40
C PRO A 73 2.55 -3.47 12.97
N LEU A 74 2.22 -3.53 11.69
CA LEU A 74 0.97 -2.99 11.13
C LEU A 74 -0.28 -3.51 11.86
N LEU A 75 -0.34 -4.80 12.19
CA LEU A 75 -1.46 -5.39 12.93
C LEU A 75 -1.64 -4.76 14.32
N VAL A 76 -0.54 -4.45 15.02
CA VAL A 76 -0.60 -3.78 16.32
C VAL A 76 -1.12 -2.36 16.17
N GLN A 77 -0.68 -1.63 15.16
CA GLN A 77 -1.20 -0.28 14.85
C GLN A 77 -2.70 -0.34 14.57
N LEU A 78 -3.15 -1.34 13.81
CA LEU A 78 -4.56 -1.55 13.49
C LEU A 78 -5.39 -1.79 14.78
N PHE A 79 -4.88 -2.59 15.70
CA PHE A 79 -5.56 -2.86 16.98
C PHE A 79 -5.56 -1.63 17.91
N ILE A 80 -4.49 -0.83 17.93
CA ILE A 80 -4.47 0.42 18.68
C ILE A 80 -5.54 1.38 18.19
N ILE A 81 -5.69 1.53 16.87
CA ILE A 81 -6.69 2.41 16.27
C ILE A 81 -8.10 1.88 16.53
N PHE A 82 -8.36 0.60 16.30
CA PHE A 82 -9.72 0.07 16.36
C PHE A 82 -10.19 -0.26 17.77
N TYR A 83 -9.34 -0.86 18.60
CA TYR A 83 -9.71 -1.25 19.98
C TYR A 83 -9.21 -0.28 21.04
N GLY A 84 -8.15 0.48 20.76
CA GLY A 84 -7.54 1.40 21.72
C GLY A 84 -8.22 2.76 21.77
N LEU A 85 -8.54 3.39 20.63
CA LEU A 85 -9.17 4.72 20.59
C LEU A 85 -10.55 4.81 21.26
N PRO A 86 -11.39 3.77 21.29
CA PRO A 86 -12.65 3.79 22.06
C PRO A 86 -12.46 4.10 23.54
N SER A 87 -11.34 3.70 24.17
CA SER A 87 -11.04 4.06 25.56
C SER A 87 -10.79 5.57 25.75
N ALA A 88 -10.46 6.29 24.69
CA ALA A 88 -10.33 7.75 24.64
C ALA A 88 -11.60 8.45 24.12
N GLY A 89 -12.72 7.71 23.98
CA GLY A 89 -14.00 8.24 23.49
C GLY A 89 -14.13 8.38 21.98
N ILE A 90 -13.14 7.90 21.20
CA ILE A 90 -13.14 7.97 19.72
C ILE A 90 -13.53 6.58 19.17
N MET A 91 -14.76 6.45 18.71
CA MET A 91 -15.25 5.24 18.07
C MET A 91 -15.17 5.36 16.56
N LEU A 92 -14.53 4.40 15.92
CA LEU A 92 -14.40 4.32 14.46
C LEU A 92 -14.99 2.99 13.99
N ASP A 93 -15.75 3.02 12.89
CA ASP A 93 -16.12 1.81 12.18
C ASP A 93 -14.88 1.11 11.61
N ALA A 94 -15.00 -0.20 11.39
CA ALA A 94 -13.86 -1.03 10.95
C ALA A 94 -13.19 -0.55 9.65
N PHE A 95 -13.99 -0.14 8.66
CA PHE A 95 -13.43 0.33 7.37
C PHE A 95 -12.65 1.65 7.51
N PRO A 96 -13.16 2.73 8.11
CA PRO A 96 -12.39 3.94 8.39
C PRO A 96 -11.14 3.68 9.26
N ALA A 97 -11.24 2.83 10.28
CA ALA A 97 -10.09 2.47 11.11
C ALA A 97 -8.98 1.79 10.30
N ALA A 98 -9.34 0.86 9.41
CA ALA A 98 -8.40 0.24 8.48
C ALA A 98 -7.78 1.26 7.52
N VAL A 99 -8.60 2.13 6.90
CA VAL A 99 -8.13 3.18 5.99
C VAL A 99 -7.08 4.07 6.66
N ILE A 100 -7.38 4.58 7.86
CA ILE A 100 -6.47 5.45 8.61
C ILE A 100 -5.16 4.70 8.91
N THR A 101 -5.25 3.48 9.45
CA THR A 101 -4.08 2.70 9.83
C THR A 101 -3.17 2.43 8.63
N PHE A 102 -3.74 1.95 7.52
CA PHE A 102 -2.97 1.62 6.32
C PHE A 102 -2.40 2.88 5.66
N ALA A 103 -3.13 3.99 5.66
CA ALA A 103 -2.64 5.26 5.14
C ALA A 103 -1.45 5.78 5.95
N PHE A 104 -1.51 5.73 7.28
CA PHE A 104 -0.40 6.13 8.12
C PHE A 104 0.79 5.19 8.01
N ASN A 105 0.55 3.87 7.98
CA ASN A 105 1.62 2.90 7.85
C ASN A 105 2.36 3.05 6.52
N GLU A 106 1.65 2.91 5.42
CA GLU A 106 2.23 2.98 4.08
C GLU A 106 2.77 4.37 3.76
N GLY A 107 2.17 5.43 4.30
CA GLY A 107 2.64 6.81 4.20
C GLY A 107 4.07 6.97 4.73
N ALA A 108 4.44 6.29 5.81
CA ALA A 108 5.78 6.32 6.36
C ALA A 108 6.80 5.59 5.47
N TYR A 109 6.43 4.44 4.90
CA TYR A 109 7.30 3.70 3.96
C TYR A 109 7.46 4.46 2.65
N CYS A 110 6.37 4.95 2.06
CA CYS A 110 6.40 5.74 0.83
C CYS A 110 7.17 7.06 1.00
N ALA A 111 7.06 7.72 2.16
CA ALA A 111 7.82 8.95 2.43
C ALA A 111 9.33 8.72 2.40
N GLU A 112 9.80 7.64 3.00
CA GLU A 112 11.22 7.27 3.00
C GLU A 112 11.69 6.89 1.60
N THR A 113 10.88 6.15 0.84
CA THR A 113 11.13 5.83 -0.56
C THR A 113 11.27 7.09 -1.41
N MET A 114 10.35 8.05 -1.25
CA MET A 114 10.40 9.33 -1.97
C MET A 114 11.61 10.18 -1.57
N ARG A 115 11.93 10.23 -0.26
CA ARG A 115 13.12 10.94 0.23
C ARG A 115 14.39 10.36 -0.39
N GLY A 116 14.54 9.02 -0.36
CA GLY A 116 15.67 8.35 -0.98
C GLY A 116 15.77 8.61 -2.48
N ALA A 117 14.64 8.66 -3.19
CA ALA A 117 14.62 8.98 -4.61
C ALA A 117 15.02 10.45 -4.89
N LEU A 118 14.61 11.40 -4.07
CA LEU A 118 15.04 12.80 -4.17
C LEU A 118 16.55 12.94 -3.92
N GLU A 119 17.08 12.23 -2.92
CA GLU A 119 18.52 12.25 -2.57
C GLU A 119 19.38 11.47 -3.56
N SER A 120 18.81 10.59 -4.37
CA SER A 120 19.57 9.86 -5.42
C SER A 120 19.98 10.73 -6.61
N VAL A 121 19.39 11.92 -6.75
CA VAL A 121 19.78 12.87 -7.80
C VAL A 121 21.15 13.49 -7.46
N PRO A 122 22.16 13.35 -8.34
CA PRO A 122 23.50 13.86 -8.06
C PRO A 122 23.53 15.37 -7.74
N GLN A 123 24.26 15.76 -6.70
CA GLN A 123 24.36 17.17 -6.30
C GLN A 123 24.87 18.09 -7.41
N GLY A 124 25.77 17.60 -8.26
CA GLY A 124 26.26 18.36 -9.42
C GLY A 124 25.15 18.82 -10.37
N GLN A 125 24.02 18.12 -10.42
CA GLN A 125 22.84 18.54 -11.19
C GLN A 125 22.17 19.78 -10.58
N LEU A 126 22.12 19.86 -9.24
CA LEU A 126 21.60 21.02 -8.53
C LEU A 126 22.56 22.21 -8.69
N GLU A 127 23.86 21.98 -8.53
CA GLU A 127 24.91 22.99 -8.67
C GLU A 127 24.93 23.57 -10.09
N ALA A 128 24.85 22.71 -11.12
CA ALA A 128 24.73 23.16 -12.50
C ALA A 128 23.50 24.03 -12.75
N GLY A 129 22.36 23.69 -12.15
CA GLY A 129 21.16 24.50 -12.21
C GLY A 129 21.37 25.91 -11.59
N TYR A 130 22.03 26.00 -10.45
CA TYR A 130 22.37 27.28 -9.82
C TYR A 130 23.37 28.09 -10.66
N CYS A 131 24.35 27.46 -11.26
CA CYS A 131 25.33 28.12 -12.12
C CYS A 131 24.69 28.83 -13.34
N VAL A 132 23.58 28.29 -13.87
CA VAL A 132 22.83 28.94 -14.96
C VAL A 132 21.71 29.85 -14.48
N GLY A 133 21.69 30.20 -13.18
CA GLY A 133 20.74 31.17 -12.60
C GLY A 133 19.34 30.62 -12.32
N MET A 134 19.14 29.30 -12.28
CA MET A 134 17.85 28.72 -11.94
C MET A 134 17.55 28.91 -10.43
N SER A 135 16.30 29.26 -10.12
CA SER A 135 15.81 29.26 -8.74
C SER A 135 15.67 27.81 -8.22
N TRP A 136 15.68 27.62 -6.90
CA TRP A 136 15.45 26.32 -6.26
C TRP A 136 14.18 25.62 -6.81
N TRP A 137 13.08 26.36 -6.99
CA TRP A 137 11.83 25.82 -7.52
C TRP A 137 11.94 25.36 -8.98
N GLN A 138 12.72 26.07 -9.79
CA GLN A 138 13.00 25.69 -11.17
C GLN A 138 13.86 24.42 -11.23
N ILE A 139 14.86 24.31 -10.38
CA ILE A 139 15.72 23.12 -10.24
C ILE A 139 14.86 21.92 -9.82
N MET A 140 14.04 22.07 -8.76
CA MET A 140 13.16 21.01 -8.31
C MET A 140 12.24 20.51 -9.42
N ARG A 141 11.53 21.42 -10.09
CA ARG A 141 10.52 21.04 -11.08
C ARG A 141 11.12 20.50 -12.38
N ARG A 142 12.26 21.02 -12.82
CA ARG A 142 12.83 20.71 -14.15
C ARG A 142 13.94 19.66 -14.09
N ILE A 143 14.63 19.52 -12.98
CA ILE A 143 15.80 18.64 -12.85
C ILE A 143 15.52 17.51 -11.85
N VAL A 144 15.20 17.83 -10.59
CA VAL A 144 15.16 16.85 -9.49
C VAL A 144 13.92 15.97 -9.58
N LEU A 145 12.72 16.56 -9.60
CA LEU A 145 11.47 15.80 -9.58
C LEU A 145 11.32 14.81 -10.74
N PRO A 146 11.63 15.16 -12.01
CA PRO A 146 11.53 14.19 -13.10
C PRO A 146 12.44 12.98 -12.94
N GLN A 147 13.65 13.17 -12.40
CA GLN A 147 14.60 12.09 -12.14
C GLN A 147 14.18 11.27 -10.92
N ALA A 148 13.84 11.92 -9.81
CA ALA A 148 13.38 11.26 -8.60
C ALA A 148 12.10 10.42 -8.82
N LEU A 149 11.15 10.91 -9.63
CA LEU A 149 9.93 10.16 -9.95
C LEU A 149 10.24 8.85 -10.69
N ARG A 150 11.22 8.83 -11.60
CA ARG A 150 11.61 7.59 -12.30
C ARG A 150 12.15 6.55 -11.32
N THR A 151 12.92 6.99 -10.33
CA THR A 151 13.47 6.12 -9.30
C THR A 151 12.39 5.67 -8.30
N ALA A 152 11.46 6.56 -7.94
CA ALA A 152 10.43 6.29 -6.93
C ALA A 152 9.29 5.40 -7.45
N VAL A 153 8.82 5.60 -8.70
CA VAL A 153 7.59 4.96 -9.22
C VAL A 153 7.63 3.43 -9.14
N PRO A 154 8.71 2.71 -9.50
CA PRO A 154 8.76 1.27 -9.36
C PRO A 154 8.57 0.81 -7.91
N ALA A 155 9.26 1.46 -6.97
CA ALA A 155 9.15 1.13 -5.54
C ALA A 155 7.76 1.44 -4.98
N LEU A 156 7.17 2.59 -5.30
CA LEU A 156 5.82 2.97 -4.90
C LEU A 156 4.75 2.04 -5.48
N SER A 157 4.94 1.58 -6.70
CA SER A 157 4.05 0.60 -7.30
C SER A 157 4.12 -0.76 -6.60
N ASN A 158 5.31 -1.18 -6.16
CA ASN A 158 5.47 -2.38 -5.33
C ASN A 158 4.79 -2.22 -3.97
N SER A 159 4.83 -1.03 -3.37
CA SER A 159 4.09 -0.68 -2.16
C SER A 159 2.57 -0.85 -2.34
N LEU A 160 2.02 -0.41 -3.47
CA LEU A 160 0.60 -0.63 -3.78
C LEU A 160 0.25 -2.11 -3.85
N ILE A 161 1.09 -2.93 -4.49
CA ILE A 161 0.90 -4.39 -4.55
C ILE A 161 1.02 -5.02 -3.16
N GLY A 162 1.93 -4.54 -2.34
CA GLY A 162 2.06 -4.92 -0.93
C GLY A 162 0.78 -4.65 -0.15
N MET A 163 0.27 -3.43 -0.24
CA MET A 163 -0.95 -3.00 0.46
C MET A 163 -2.18 -3.85 0.12
N ILE A 164 -2.35 -4.30 -1.13
CA ILE A 164 -3.45 -5.24 -1.49
C ILE A 164 -3.42 -6.48 -0.61
N LYS A 165 -2.25 -7.03 -0.33
CA LYS A 165 -2.10 -8.22 0.52
C LYS A 165 -2.29 -7.88 2.00
N ASP A 166 -1.82 -6.72 2.43
CA ASP A 166 -1.92 -6.24 3.81
C ASP A 166 -3.37 -5.94 4.20
N THR A 167 -4.27 -5.67 3.24
CA THR A 167 -5.71 -5.55 3.53
C THR A 167 -6.30 -6.78 4.20
N SER A 168 -5.69 -7.97 4.02
CA SER A 168 -6.09 -9.19 4.73
C SER A 168 -6.04 -9.06 6.25
N LEU A 169 -5.17 -8.19 6.78
CA LEU A 169 -5.09 -7.90 8.22
C LEU A 169 -6.36 -7.23 8.75
N ALA A 170 -7.09 -6.49 7.89
CA ALA A 170 -8.34 -5.83 8.28
C ALA A 170 -9.47 -6.83 8.62
N SER A 171 -9.34 -8.09 8.24
CA SER A 171 -10.23 -9.17 8.68
C SER A 171 -10.24 -9.30 10.21
N ASN A 172 -9.14 -9.01 10.89
CA ASN A 172 -9.02 -9.08 12.35
C ASN A 172 -9.83 -8.00 13.08
N ILE A 173 -10.28 -6.98 12.38
CA ILE A 173 -11.18 -5.93 12.88
C ILE A 173 -12.53 -5.96 12.17
N THR A 174 -12.93 -7.13 11.67
CA THR A 174 -14.23 -7.42 11.06
C THR A 174 -14.52 -6.77 9.69
N VAL A 175 -13.54 -6.21 9.00
CA VAL A 175 -13.72 -5.78 7.61
C VAL A 175 -13.95 -6.99 6.71
N ALA A 176 -15.12 -7.04 6.05
CA ALA A 176 -15.53 -8.17 5.22
C ALA A 176 -14.86 -8.14 3.83
N GLU A 177 -13.53 -8.11 3.83
CA GLU A 177 -12.70 -8.13 2.63
C GLU A 177 -12.49 -9.57 2.10
N LEU A 178 -11.68 -9.74 1.05
CA LEU A 178 -11.46 -10.98 0.33
C LEU A 178 -11.06 -12.15 1.24
N PHE A 179 -10.08 -11.96 2.14
CA PHE A 179 -9.60 -13.01 3.03
C PHE A 179 -10.68 -13.42 4.04
N MET A 180 -11.41 -12.45 4.63
CA MET A 180 -12.52 -12.74 5.53
C MET A 180 -13.65 -13.51 4.83
N ALA A 181 -13.92 -13.21 3.55
CA ALA A 181 -14.91 -13.97 2.78
C ALA A 181 -14.52 -15.45 2.70
N GLY A 182 -13.26 -15.75 2.39
CA GLY A 182 -12.72 -17.10 2.41
C GLY A 182 -12.74 -17.76 3.79
N GLN A 183 -12.34 -17.04 4.85
CA GLN A 183 -12.40 -17.53 6.24
C GLN A 183 -13.80 -17.96 6.64
N ARG A 184 -14.83 -17.19 6.28
CA ARG A 184 -16.24 -17.52 6.58
C ARG A 184 -16.69 -18.80 5.89
N VAL A 185 -16.26 -19.03 4.65
CA VAL A 185 -16.57 -20.29 3.93
C VAL A 185 -15.81 -21.45 4.58
N ALA A 186 -14.51 -21.31 4.82
CA ALA A 186 -13.69 -22.33 5.46
C ALA A 186 -14.25 -22.76 6.84
N ALA A 187 -14.65 -21.78 7.66
CA ALA A 187 -15.24 -22.02 8.98
C ALA A 187 -16.59 -22.76 8.93
N ARG A 188 -17.41 -22.54 7.90
CA ARG A 188 -18.71 -23.22 7.72
C ARG A 188 -18.58 -24.63 7.18
N THR A 189 -17.60 -24.86 6.31
CA THR A 189 -17.47 -26.12 5.56
C THR A 189 -16.43 -27.06 6.14
N TYR A 190 -15.54 -26.53 6.99
CA TYR A 190 -14.34 -27.20 7.51
C TYR A 190 -13.35 -27.63 6.41
N ILE A 191 -13.44 -26.98 5.23
CA ILE A 191 -12.56 -27.19 4.07
C ILE A 191 -11.52 -26.06 4.03
N PHE A 192 -10.47 -26.16 4.85
CA PHE A 192 -9.51 -25.05 5.03
C PHE A 192 -8.52 -24.91 3.87
N LEU A 193 -7.75 -25.97 3.58
CA LEU A 193 -6.68 -25.89 2.59
C LEU A 193 -7.18 -25.50 1.19
N PRO A 194 -8.20 -26.14 0.61
CA PRO A 194 -8.71 -25.76 -0.70
C PRO A 194 -9.20 -24.31 -0.77
N ILE A 195 -9.95 -23.86 0.24
CA ILE A 195 -10.46 -22.47 0.29
C ILE A 195 -9.33 -21.45 0.42
N TYR A 196 -8.31 -21.71 1.25
CA TYR A 196 -7.19 -20.78 1.35
C TYR A 196 -6.32 -20.79 0.08
N CYS A 197 -6.21 -21.91 -0.63
CA CYS A 197 -5.59 -21.92 -1.96
C CYS A 197 -6.38 -21.07 -2.96
N GLU A 198 -7.71 -21.15 -2.94
CA GLU A 198 -8.58 -20.31 -3.78
C GLU A 198 -8.42 -18.83 -3.47
N VAL A 199 -8.44 -18.45 -2.18
CA VAL A 199 -8.14 -17.08 -1.73
C VAL A 199 -6.78 -16.60 -2.25
N ALA A 200 -5.74 -17.44 -2.13
CA ALA A 200 -4.40 -17.11 -2.62
C ALA A 200 -4.38 -16.91 -4.15
N VAL A 201 -5.11 -17.73 -4.91
CA VAL A 201 -5.25 -17.57 -6.37
C VAL A 201 -5.94 -16.25 -6.71
N VAL A 202 -6.99 -15.85 -5.98
CA VAL A 202 -7.68 -14.58 -6.23
C VAL A 202 -6.77 -13.38 -5.90
N TYR A 203 -6.01 -13.43 -4.80
CA TYR A 203 -4.99 -12.40 -4.52
C TYR A 203 -3.93 -12.34 -5.62
N LEU A 204 -3.45 -13.51 -6.08
CA LEU A 204 -2.48 -13.59 -7.18
C LEU A 204 -3.01 -12.94 -8.46
N LEU A 205 -4.29 -13.16 -8.80
CA LEU A 205 -4.93 -12.52 -9.96
C LEU A 205 -4.95 -10.99 -9.80
N PHE A 206 -5.37 -10.47 -8.65
CA PHE A 206 -5.39 -9.02 -8.40
C PHE A 206 -3.98 -8.42 -8.48
N CYS A 207 -3.01 -9.03 -7.79
CA CYS A 207 -1.62 -8.58 -7.84
C CYS A 207 -1.06 -8.65 -9.28
N THR A 208 -1.38 -9.69 -10.05
CA THR A 208 -0.92 -9.82 -11.44
C THR A 208 -1.47 -8.72 -12.33
N VAL A 209 -2.75 -8.36 -12.18
CA VAL A 209 -3.36 -7.24 -12.93
C VAL A 209 -2.63 -5.93 -12.61
N ILE A 210 -2.42 -5.64 -11.32
CA ILE A 210 -1.72 -4.40 -10.91
C ILE A 210 -0.26 -4.41 -11.38
N THR A 211 0.44 -5.54 -11.30
CA THR A 211 1.82 -5.67 -11.81
C THR A 211 1.92 -5.38 -13.31
N LYS A 212 0.96 -5.87 -14.10
CA LYS A 212 0.91 -5.55 -15.54
C LYS A 212 0.65 -4.06 -15.79
N LEU A 213 -0.26 -3.43 -15.04
CA LEU A 213 -0.49 -1.99 -15.13
C LEU A 213 0.76 -1.18 -14.74
N GLN A 214 1.46 -1.61 -13.70
CA GLN A 214 2.74 -1.05 -13.29
C GLN A 214 3.77 -1.10 -14.44
N ALA A 215 3.98 -2.26 -15.05
CA ALA A 215 4.93 -2.43 -16.14
C ALA A 215 4.65 -1.48 -17.33
N VAL A 216 3.38 -1.28 -17.66
CA VAL A 216 2.97 -0.32 -18.69
C VAL A 216 3.30 1.13 -18.29
N LEU A 217 3.06 1.48 -17.03
CA LEU A 217 3.38 2.81 -16.50
C LEU A 217 4.89 3.08 -16.53
N GLU A 218 5.68 2.13 -16.04
CA GLU A 218 7.15 2.23 -16.03
C GLU A 218 7.73 2.35 -17.44
N HIS A 219 7.22 1.56 -18.39
CA HIS A 219 7.64 1.65 -19.79
C HIS A 219 7.37 3.04 -20.36
N ARG A 220 6.21 3.63 -20.10
CA ARG A 220 5.86 4.99 -20.55
C ARG A 220 6.73 6.07 -19.91
N LEU A 221 7.09 5.93 -18.65
CA LEU A 221 7.98 6.88 -17.94
C LEU A 221 9.40 6.82 -18.50
N ASN A 222 9.89 5.63 -18.79
CA ASN A 222 11.23 5.44 -19.37
C ASN A 222 11.30 5.91 -20.81
N ALA A 223 10.27 5.68 -21.63
CA ALA A 223 10.20 6.11 -23.02
C ALA A 223 10.21 7.65 -23.18
N ARG A 224 9.64 8.40 -22.22
CA ARG A 224 9.65 9.89 -22.22
C ARG A 224 10.97 10.50 -21.76
N GLY A 225 11.94 9.71 -21.42
CA GLY A 225 13.25 10.16 -20.90
C GLY A 225 14.38 10.28 -21.92
N PHE A 226 14.13 9.91 -23.16
CA PHE A 226 15.09 9.99 -24.26
C PHE A 226 14.79 11.15 -25.25
N GLN A 227 13.92 12.08 -24.88
CA GLN A 227 13.71 13.35 -25.61
C GLN A 227 14.12 14.53 -24.65
#